data_ebfd832ee48447e98f2f9644b1b7764e
#
_entry.id   ebfd832ee48447e98f2f9644b1b7764e
#
_cell.length_a   1.000
_cell.length_b   1.000
_cell.length_c   1.000
_cell.angle_alpha   90.00
_cell.angle_beta   90.00
_cell.angle_gamma   90.00
#
_symmetry.space_group_name_H-M   'P 1'
#
loop_
_entity.id
_entity.type
_entity.pdbx_description
1 polymer ?
#
loop_
_entity_poly.entity_id
_entity_poly.type
_entity_poly.pdbx_seq_one_letter_code
_entity_poly.pdbx_strand_id
1 'polypeptide(L)'
;DKGERDKVMRENGVGYKWDHAYYDGKYYVYFGALPVLMYYMPYKLATEADFSTYAGVFINISVFIIFAVLFVRAVLKRWFKDIPFVSYILLTQVLISSSGIIFAMRKPDLYAMPITMALMFAMAGLYFWISAYECKTKVMQGVRLFVGSLCMALVAGCRPQFLVSSFLAVPLFWNNVFKERTLLSKKSWAHTLVFVLPYVVVAVVVMWYNYARFGSVFDFGANYNLTTNDMTRRGFNIGRMPLGFFTYFLQLPVVYAKFPFVAATNLSNSYMGVTVAEAMFGGIL
;
A
#
# COMPACT_ATOMS: atom_id res chain seq x y z
N ASP A 1 2.71 -6.35 -30.91
CA ASP A 1 2.34 -4.93 -30.80
C ASP A 1 0.90 -4.81 -30.25
N LYS A 2 0.67 -3.86 -29.34
CA LYS A 2 -0.66 -3.67 -28.70
C LYS A 2 -1.69 -3.16 -29.67
N GLY A 3 -1.31 -2.25 -30.57
CA GLY A 3 -2.21 -1.72 -31.59
C GLY A 3 -2.71 -2.79 -32.53
N GLU A 4 -1.85 -3.72 -32.88
CA GLU A 4 -2.19 -4.87 -33.70
C GLU A 4 -3.12 -5.84 -32.97
N ARG A 5 -2.85 -6.14 -31.69
CA ARG A 5 -3.73 -6.96 -30.86
C ARG A 5 -5.13 -6.35 -30.74
N ASP A 6 -5.22 -5.07 -30.40
CA ASP A 6 -6.51 -4.40 -30.22
C ASP A 6 -7.29 -4.29 -31.54
N LYS A 7 -6.59 -4.22 -32.68
CA LYS A 7 -7.16 -4.28 -34.01
C LYS A 7 -7.74 -5.66 -34.29
N VAL A 8 -6.93 -6.71 -34.10
CA VAL A 8 -7.34 -8.11 -34.33
C VAL A 8 -8.53 -8.49 -33.45
N MET A 9 -8.53 -8.08 -32.17
CA MET A 9 -9.63 -8.36 -31.26
C MET A 9 -10.92 -7.65 -31.67
N ARG A 10 -10.83 -6.40 -32.13
CA ARG A 10 -12.01 -5.65 -32.64
C ARG A 10 -12.55 -6.26 -33.94
N GLU A 11 -11.67 -6.61 -34.87
CA GLU A 11 -12.05 -7.20 -36.16
C GLU A 11 -12.74 -8.57 -36.00
N ASN A 12 -12.35 -9.33 -34.99
CA ASN A 12 -12.95 -10.65 -34.71
C ASN A 12 -14.09 -10.62 -33.67
N GLY A 13 -14.49 -9.44 -33.18
CA GLY A 13 -15.56 -9.32 -32.18
C GLY A 13 -15.24 -9.98 -30.84
N VAL A 14 -13.96 -10.19 -30.52
CA VAL A 14 -13.51 -10.84 -29.29
C VAL A 14 -13.37 -9.80 -28.18
N GLY A 15 -14.21 -9.89 -27.15
CA GLY A 15 -14.07 -9.11 -25.93
C GLY A 15 -12.92 -9.64 -25.06
N TYR A 16 -12.17 -8.75 -24.41
CA TYR A 16 -11.18 -9.12 -23.41
C TYR A 16 -11.38 -8.33 -22.12
N LYS A 17 -10.88 -8.88 -21.00
CA LYS A 17 -10.90 -8.19 -19.71
C LYS A 17 -9.75 -7.18 -19.67
N TRP A 18 -10.10 -5.91 -19.86
CA TRP A 18 -9.13 -4.82 -19.82
C TRP A 18 -8.46 -4.75 -18.44
N ASP A 19 -7.16 -4.42 -18.43
CA ASP A 19 -6.31 -4.29 -17.24
C ASP A 19 -6.21 -5.56 -16.38
N HIS A 20 -6.29 -6.74 -17.05
CA HIS A 20 -5.99 -8.03 -16.46
C HIS A 20 -4.79 -8.66 -17.16
N ALA A 21 -4.01 -9.42 -16.42
CA ALA A 21 -2.98 -10.26 -17.02
C ALA A 21 -3.63 -11.47 -17.69
N TYR A 22 -3.22 -11.76 -18.94
CA TYR A 22 -3.64 -12.95 -19.66
C TYR A 22 -2.43 -13.84 -19.93
N TYR A 23 -2.43 -15.03 -19.34
CA TYR A 23 -1.33 -15.98 -19.44
C TYR A 23 -1.86 -17.41 -19.49
N ASP A 24 -1.36 -18.20 -20.42
CA ASP A 24 -1.73 -19.60 -20.62
C ASP A 24 -3.26 -19.85 -20.62
N GLY A 25 -3.99 -19.09 -21.44
CA GLY A 25 -5.44 -19.24 -21.60
C GLY A 25 -6.29 -18.71 -20.45
N LYS A 26 -5.68 -18.12 -19.38
CA LYS A 26 -6.38 -17.66 -18.17
C LYS A 26 -6.17 -16.19 -17.90
N TYR A 27 -7.21 -15.56 -17.31
CA TYR A 27 -7.13 -14.20 -16.84
C TYR A 27 -6.74 -14.16 -15.35
N TYR A 28 -5.81 -13.28 -15.02
CA TYR A 28 -5.36 -13.03 -13.66
C TYR A 28 -5.45 -11.55 -13.33
N VAL A 29 -5.85 -11.23 -12.10
CA VAL A 29 -5.63 -9.91 -11.54
C VAL A 29 -4.16 -9.81 -11.14
N TYR A 30 -3.44 -8.82 -11.67
CA TYR A 30 -2.00 -8.63 -11.38
C TYR A 30 -1.74 -7.90 -10.06
N PHE A 31 -2.80 -7.40 -9.40
CA PHE A 31 -2.70 -6.92 -8.03
C PHE A 31 -2.52 -8.08 -7.04
N GLY A 32 -2.16 -7.76 -5.80
CA GLY A 32 -1.97 -8.78 -4.78
C GLY A 32 -3.24 -9.58 -4.50
N ALA A 33 -3.06 -10.85 -4.15
CA ALA A 33 -4.16 -11.79 -3.89
C ALA A 33 -4.83 -11.60 -2.52
N LEU A 34 -4.26 -10.79 -1.63
CA LEU A 34 -4.72 -10.71 -0.25
C LEU A 34 -6.17 -10.27 -0.09
N PRO A 35 -6.69 -9.26 -0.85
CA PRO A 35 -8.11 -8.94 -0.80
C PRO A 35 -9.02 -10.11 -1.15
N VAL A 36 -8.60 -10.92 -2.13
CA VAL A 36 -9.35 -12.12 -2.52
C VAL A 36 -9.38 -13.13 -1.38
N LEU A 37 -8.24 -13.40 -0.76
CA LEU A 37 -8.10 -14.38 0.33
C LEU A 37 -8.83 -13.93 1.61
N MET A 38 -8.89 -12.63 1.89
CA MET A 38 -9.50 -12.13 3.13
C MET A 38 -11.00 -11.87 3.03
N TYR A 39 -11.49 -11.44 1.88
CA TYR A 39 -12.89 -11.02 1.73
C TYR A 39 -13.65 -11.85 0.70
N TYR A 40 -13.20 -11.84 -0.56
CA TYR A 40 -14.00 -12.41 -1.64
C TYR A 40 -14.16 -13.93 -1.54
N MET A 41 -13.06 -14.64 -1.32
CA MET A 41 -13.08 -16.10 -1.26
C MET A 41 -13.84 -16.63 -0.02
N PRO A 42 -13.56 -16.18 1.23
CA PRO A 42 -14.29 -16.67 2.39
C PRO A 42 -15.80 -16.36 2.31
N TYR A 43 -16.15 -15.16 1.85
CA TYR A 43 -17.56 -14.77 1.70
C TYR A 43 -18.26 -15.61 0.65
N LYS A 44 -17.65 -15.84 -0.51
CA LYS A 44 -18.18 -16.68 -1.58
C LYS A 44 -18.41 -18.11 -1.12
N LEU A 45 -17.44 -18.67 -0.39
CA LEU A 45 -17.54 -20.05 0.15
C LEU A 45 -18.61 -20.19 1.22
N ALA A 46 -18.86 -19.13 2.00
CA ALA A 46 -19.86 -19.17 3.07
C ALA A 46 -21.30 -18.85 2.62
N THR A 47 -21.45 -18.01 1.59
CA THR A 47 -22.76 -17.44 1.21
C THR A 47 -23.17 -17.72 -0.23
N GLU A 48 -22.27 -18.30 -1.06
CA GLU A 48 -22.41 -18.45 -2.51
C GLU A 48 -22.58 -17.13 -3.28
N ALA A 49 -22.63 -16.00 -2.58
CA ALA A 49 -22.80 -14.67 -3.14
C ALA A 49 -21.44 -13.95 -3.33
N ASP A 50 -21.43 -12.88 -4.12
CA ASP A 50 -20.24 -12.07 -4.34
C ASP A 50 -20.12 -10.99 -3.26
N PHE A 51 -18.88 -10.86 -2.70
CA PHE A 51 -18.59 -9.84 -1.70
C PHE A 51 -18.56 -8.44 -2.31
N SER A 52 -19.19 -7.48 -1.65
CA SER A 52 -19.23 -6.09 -2.11
C SER A 52 -17.87 -5.39 -1.93
N THR A 53 -17.28 -4.91 -3.02
CA THR A 53 -16.05 -4.11 -2.98
C THR A 53 -16.21 -2.83 -2.13
N TYR A 54 -17.39 -2.20 -2.17
CA TYR A 54 -17.72 -1.04 -1.32
C TYR A 54 -17.62 -1.36 0.16
N ALA A 55 -18.17 -2.50 0.58
CA ALA A 55 -18.10 -2.95 1.96
C ALA A 55 -16.64 -3.19 2.38
N GLY A 56 -15.84 -3.84 1.53
CA GLY A 56 -14.43 -4.09 1.81
C GLY A 56 -13.61 -2.82 1.93
N VAL A 57 -13.78 -1.86 1.02
CA VAL A 57 -13.11 -0.55 1.10
C VAL A 57 -13.54 0.19 2.36
N PHE A 58 -14.82 0.18 2.70
CA PHE A 58 -15.31 0.81 3.93
C PHE A 58 -14.70 0.19 5.20
N ILE A 59 -14.64 -1.14 5.28
CA ILE A 59 -14.01 -1.86 6.40
C ILE A 59 -12.53 -1.48 6.50
N ASN A 60 -11.79 -1.52 5.40
CA ASN A 60 -10.37 -1.18 5.37
C ASN A 60 -10.12 0.24 5.87
N ILE A 61 -10.91 1.21 5.40
CA ILE A 61 -10.80 2.62 5.82
C ILE A 61 -11.13 2.78 7.29
N SER A 62 -12.19 2.13 7.78
CA SER A 62 -12.58 2.20 9.18
C SER A 62 -11.48 1.67 10.10
N VAL A 63 -10.91 0.52 9.76
CA VAL A 63 -9.80 -0.07 10.52
C VAL A 63 -8.53 0.80 10.42
N PHE A 64 -8.23 1.35 9.23
CA PHE A 64 -7.13 2.31 9.06
C PHE A 64 -7.28 3.52 10.00
N ILE A 65 -8.46 4.13 10.07
CA ILE A 65 -8.72 5.29 10.94
C ILE A 65 -8.49 4.92 12.41
N ILE A 66 -8.98 3.76 12.85
CA ILE A 66 -8.75 3.28 14.22
C ILE A 66 -7.27 3.18 14.53
N PHE A 67 -6.49 2.54 13.64
CA PHE A 67 -5.06 2.39 13.85
C PHE A 67 -4.29 3.71 13.68
N ALA A 68 -4.75 4.65 12.85
CA ALA A 68 -4.17 5.98 12.74
C ALA A 68 -4.31 6.76 14.05
N VAL A 69 -5.49 6.76 14.64
CA VAL A 69 -5.77 7.35 15.97
C VAL A 69 -4.85 6.75 17.05
N LEU A 70 -4.77 5.42 17.10
CA LEU A 70 -3.92 4.70 18.05
C LEU A 70 -2.43 4.96 17.82
N PHE A 71 -2.00 5.02 16.58
CA PHE A 71 -0.61 5.28 16.20
C PHE A 71 -0.17 6.69 16.61
N VAL A 72 -0.94 7.72 16.24
CA VAL A 72 -0.62 9.11 16.63
C VAL A 72 -0.55 9.22 18.15
N ARG A 73 -1.50 8.62 18.87
CA ARG A 73 -1.47 8.59 20.35
C ARG A 73 -0.17 7.93 20.87
N ALA A 74 0.23 6.81 20.30
CA ALA A 74 1.46 6.12 20.72
C ALA A 74 2.72 6.93 20.42
N VAL A 75 2.78 7.60 19.26
CA VAL A 75 3.88 8.51 18.88
C VAL A 75 3.98 9.65 19.89
N LEU A 76 2.88 10.33 20.15
CA LEU A 76 2.86 11.47 21.08
C LEU A 76 3.26 11.05 22.49
N LYS A 77 2.70 9.96 22.99
CA LYS A 77 3.04 9.43 24.32
C LYS A 77 4.53 9.10 24.46
N ARG A 78 5.16 8.62 23.37
CA ARG A 78 6.56 8.19 23.39
C ARG A 78 7.55 9.34 23.31
N TRP A 79 7.30 10.34 22.47
CA TRP A 79 8.27 11.39 22.17
C TRP A 79 7.83 12.80 22.55
N PHE A 80 6.52 13.04 22.77
CA PHE A 80 5.96 14.37 22.94
C PHE A 80 4.94 14.39 24.08
N LYS A 81 5.41 14.27 25.32
CA LYS A 81 4.53 14.04 26.50
C LYS A 81 3.59 15.19 26.84
N ASP A 82 3.97 16.43 26.51
CA ASP A 82 3.26 17.63 26.95
C ASP A 82 2.46 18.33 25.85
N ILE A 83 2.07 17.57 24.80
CA ILE A 83 1.31 18.14 23.69
C ILE A 83 -0.18 18.31 24.09
N PRO A 84 -0.78 19.48 23.77
CA PRO A 84 -2.20 19.72 23.99
C PRO A 84 -3.08 18.73 23.21
N PHE A 85 -4.23 18.38 23.78
CA PHE A 85 -5.19 17.47 23.15
C PHE A 85 -5.64 17.94 21.75
N VAL A 86 -5.74 19.26 21.55
CA VAL A 86 -6.06 19.84 20.23
C VAL A 86 -5.03 19.45 19.17
N SER A 87 -3.74 19.49 19.52
CA SER A 87 -2.67 19.08 18.59
C SER A 87 -2.77 17.60 18.23
N TYR A 88 -3.16 16.74 19.16
CA TYR A 88 -3.44 15.32 18.88
C TYR A 88 -4.56 15.17 17.84
N ILE A 89 -5.66 15.90 17.98
CA ILE A 89 -6.77 15.87 17.02
C ILE A 89 -6.29 16.35 15.66
N LEU A 90 -5.61 17.51 15.60
CA LEU A 90 -5.12 18.08 14.35
C LEU A 90 -4.14 17.16 13.63
N LEU A 91 -3.16 16.59 14.33
CA LEU A 91 -2.20 15.65 13.74
C LEU A 91 -2.88 14.39 13.21
N THR A 92 -3.86 13.87 13.94
CA THR A 92 -4.65 12.72 13.49
C THR A 92 -5.46 13.06 12.25
N GLN A 93 -6.11 14.23 12.21
CA GLN A 93 -6.86 14.70 11.06
C GLN A 93 -5.96 14.89 9.83
N VAL A 94 -4.79 15.50 10.00
CA VAL A 94 -3.80 15.67 8.92
C VAL A 94 -3.37 14.31 8.38
N LEU A 95 -3.00 13.36 9.24
CA LEU A 95 -2.61 12.01 8.83
C LEU A 95 -3.71 11.31 8.02
N ILE A 96 -4.96 11.36 8.49
CA ILE A 96 -6.10 10.75 7.80
C ILE A 96 -6.36 11.44 6.47
N SER A 97 -6.40 12.76 6.43
CA SER A 97 -6.71 13.53 5.22
C SER A 97 -5.64 13.39 4.14
N SER A 98 -4.35 13.33 4.53
CA SER A 98 -3.23 13.21 3.59
C SER A 98 -2.99 11.78 3.08
N SER A 99 -3.65 10.78 3.67
CA SER A 99 -3.44 9.36 3.30
C SER A 99 -4.06 8.94 1.95
N GLY A 100 -4.86 9.79 1.32
CA GLY A 100 -5.59 9.47 0.09
C GLY A 100 -6.81 8.57 0.26
N ILE A 101 -7.19 8.19 1.50
CA ILE A 101 -8.37 7.33 1.75
C ILE A 101 -9.68 8.01 1.32
N ILE A 102 -9.76 9.34 1.40
CA ILE A 102 -10.94 10.10 0.97
C ILE A 102 -11.17 9.92 -0.54
N PHE A 103 -10.09 9.92 -1.33
CA PHE A 103 -10.16 9.66 -2.76
C PHE A 103 -10.61 8.22 -3.05
N ALA A 104 -10.02 7.24 -2.35
CA ALA A 104 -10.38 5.82 -2.50
C ALA A 104 -11.83 5.55 -2.10
N MET A 105 -12.38 6.28 -1.12
CA MET A 105 -13.76 6.17 -0.69
C MET A 105 -14.76 6.71 -1.74
N ARG A 106 -14.37 7.72 -2.52
CA ARG A 106 -15.22 8.27 -3.59
C ARG A 106 -15.42 7.31 -4.76
N LYS A 107 -14.41 6.48 -5.04
CA LYS A 107 -14.44 5.51 -6.13
C LYS A 107 -13.94 4.14 -5.64
N PRO A 108 -14.75 3.41 -4.86
CA PRO A 108 -14.39 2.10 -4.33
C PRO A 108 -14.48 1.03 -5.43
N ASP A 109 -13.43 0.93 -6.20
CA ASP A 109 -13.27 0.01 -7.31
C ASP A 109 -12.21 -1.07 -7.04
N LEU A 110 -11.92 -1.87 -8.08
CA LEU A 110 -10.91 -2.92 -8.05
C LEU A 110 -9.51 -2.39 -7.63
N TYR A 111 -9.21 -1.13 -7.92
CA TYR A 111 -7.92 -0.52 -7.57
C TYR A 111 -7.89 0.00 -6.14
N ALA A 112 -9.01 0.58 -5.68
CA ALA A 112 -9.14 1.12 -4.32
C ALA A 112 -9.04 0.02 -3.26
N MET A 113 -9.55 -1.17 -3.55
CA MET A 113 -9.57 -2.30 -2.61
C MET A 113 -8.17 -2.71 -2.12
N PRO A 114 -7.19 -3.06 -2.96
CA PRO A 114 -5.85 -3.41 -2.49
C PRO A 114 -5.06 -2.22 -1.94
N ILE A 115 -5.34 -0.99 -2.38
CA ILE A 115 -4.69 0.22 -1.86
C ILE A 115 -5.14 0.47 -0.42
N THR A 116 -6.44 0.49 -0.16
CA THR A 116 -6.97 0.73 1.19
C THR A 116 -6.60 -0.38 2.15
N MET A 117 -6.56 -1.64 1.69
CA MET A 117 -6.09 -2.76 2.50
C MET A 117 -4.60 -2.64 2.83
N ALA A 118 -3.76 -2.21 1.88
CA ALA A 118 -2.33 -1.96 2.14
C ALA A 118 -2.13 -0.85 3.18
N LEU A 119 -2.86 0.26 3.07
CA LEU A 119 -2.83 1.35 4.05
C LEU A 119 -3.28 0.90 5.43
N MET A 120 -4.35 0.11 5.52
CA MET A 120 -4.85 -0.48 6.75
C MET A 120 -3.76 -1.32 7.45
N PHE A 121 -3.14 -2.25 6.72
CA PHE A 121 -2.09 -3.11 7.27
C PHE A 121 -0.83 -2.33 7.62
N ALA A 122 -0.40 -1.38 6.80
CA ALA A 122 0.76 -0.53 7.10
C ALA A 122 0.53 0.26 8.40
N MET A 123 -0.63 0.87 8.58
CA MET A 123 -0.95 1.64 9.78
C MET A 123 -1.04 0.74 11.02
N ALA A 124 -1.68 -0.42 10.90
CA ALA A 124 -1.72 -1.42 11.97
C ALA A 124 -0.32 -1.89 12.35
N GLY A 125 0.52 -2.18 11.35
CA GLY A 125 1.90 -2.58 11.54
C GLY A 125 2.72 -1.54 12.31
N LEU A 126 2.64 -0.28 11.91
CA LEU A 126 3.30 0.83 12.60
C LEU A 126 2.84 0.98 14.05
N TYR A 127 1.54 0.88 14.31
CA TYR A 127 1.00 0.92 15.67
C TYR A 127 1.53 -0.24 16.53
N PHE A 128 1.49 -1.47 16.03
CA PHE A 128 1.99 -2.62 16.78
C PHE A 128 3.48 -2.53 17.03
N TRP A 129 4.27 -2.04 16.09
CA TRP A 129 5.70 -1.84 16.28
C TRP A 129 6.01 -0.80 17.35
N ILE A 130 5.39 0.38 17.30
CA ILE A 130 5.65 1.42 18.31
C ILE A 130 5.18 0.99 19.70
N SER A 131 4.05 0.31 19.78
CA SER A 131 3.46 -0.15 21.04
C SER A 131 4.17 -1.37 21.63
N ALA A 132 5.00 -2.07 20.86
CA ALA A 132 5.75 -3.23 21.35
C ALA A 132 6.66 -2.87 22.54
N TYR A 133 7.25 -1.68 22.51
CA TYR A 133 8.16 -1.22 23.57
C TYR A 133 7.46 -0.59 24.79
N GLU A 134 6.14 -0.50 24.76
CA GLU A 134 5.34 -0.12 25.93
C GLU A 134 4.91 -1.34 26.78
N CYS A 135 5.21 -2.55 26.30
CA CYS A 135 4.80 -3.78 26.97
C CYS A 135 5.65 -4.06 28.20
N LYS A 136 5.00 -4.47 29.27
CA LYS A 136 5.67 -4.85 30.53
C LYS A 136 6.41 -6.18 30.44
N THR A 137 5.98 -7.10 29.57
CA THR A 137 6.55 -8.42 29.44
C THR A 137 7.21 -8.63 28.08
N LYS A 138 8.33 -9.36 28.05
CA LYS A 138 9.03 -9.71 26.80
C LYS A 138 8.16 -10.54 25.85
N VAL A 139 7.28 -11.37 26.37
CA VAL A 139 6.36 -12.17 25.56
C VAL A 139 5.39 -11.26 24.80
N MET A 140 4.73 -10.32 25.48
CA MET A 140 3.81 -9.40 24.85
C MET A 140 4.53 -8.46 23.86
N GLN A 141 5.75 -8.06 24.19
CA GLN A 141 6.62 -7.32 23.26
C GLN A 141 6.87 -8.12 21.97
N GLY A 142 7.24 -9.41 22.10
CA GLY A 142 7.43 -10.32 20.97
C GLY A 142 6.16 -10.49 20.13
N VAL A 143 5.01 -10.68 20.77
CA VAL A 143 3.72 -10.80 20.07
C VAL A 143 3.41 -9.54 19.26
N ARG A 144 3.58 -8.35 19.83
CA ARG A 144 3.33 -7.09 19.10
C ARG A 144 4.34 -6.87 17.98
N LEU A 145 5.62 -7.21 18.16
CA LEU A 145 6.61 -7.19 17.08
C LEU A 145 6.20 -8.14 15.94
N PHE A 146 5.78 -9.36 16.25
CA PHE A 146 5.32 -10.33 15.28
C PHE A 146 4.10 -9.83 14.50
N VAL A 147 3.05 -9.39 15.21
CA VAL A 147 1.82 -8.88 14.58
C VAL A 147 2.11 -7.65 13.72
N GLY A 148 2.95 -6.74 14.21
CA GLY A 148 3.37 -5.56 13.43
C GLY A 148 4.12 -5.94 12.16
N SER A 149 5.06 -6.87 12.26
CA SER A 149 5.81 -7.36 11.10
C SER A 149 4.94 -8.18 10.14
N LEU A 150 3.97 -8.95 10.65
CA LEU A 150 3.01 -9.66 9.83
C LEU A 150 2.11 -8.69 9.05
N CYS A 151 1.58 -7.67 9.71
CA CYS A 151 0.81 -6.63 9.04
C CYS A 151 1.62 -5.95 7.93
N MET A 152 2.87 -5.56 8.22
CA MET A 152 3.74 -4.94 7.22
C MET A 152 4.11 -5.90 6.08
N ALA A 153 4.34 -7.17 6.34
CA ALA A 153 4.62 -8.17 5.32
C ALA A 153 3.40 -8.40 4.41
N LEU A 154 2.18 -8.46 4.97
CA LEU A 154 0.93 -8.64 4.24
C LEU A 154 0.65 -7.50 3.25
N VAL A 155 1.22 -6.32 3.45
CA VAL A 155 1.17 -5.21 2.48
C VAL A 155 1.67 -5.65 1.09
N ALA A 156 2.69 -6.53 1.03
CA ALA A 156 3.18 -7.09 -0.24
C ALA A 156 2.11 -7.92 -0.98
N GLY A 157 1.23 -8.59 -0.23
CA GLY A 157 0.10 -9.34 -0.79
C GLY A 157 -1.06 -8.46 -1.26
N CYS A 158 -1.06 -7.17 -0.95
CA CYS A 158 -2.01 -6.17 -1.45
C CYS A 158 -1.43 -5.43 -2.66
N ARG A 159 -0.37 -4.68 -2.41
CA ARG A 159 0.37 -3.84 -3.38
C ARG A 159 1.85 -3.85 -3.02
N PRO A 160 2.72 -4.57 -3.75
CA PRO A 160 4.14 -4.71 -3.41
C PRO A 160 4.87 -3.37 -3.21
N GLN A 161 4.49 -2.33 -3.95
CA GLN A 161 5.10 -1.00 -3.86
C GLN A 161 4.96 -0.37 -2.46
N PHE A 162 3.87 -0.65 -1.76
CA PHE A 162 3.64 -0.15 -0.41
C PHE A 162 4.55 -0.78 0.64
N LEU A 163 5.27 -1.87 0.30
CA LEU A 163 6.26 -2.47 1.19
C LEU A 163 7.39 -1.49 1.58
N VAL A 164 7.59 -0.43 0.78
CA VAL A 164 8.46 0.72 1.12
C VAL A 164 8.12 1.31 2.49
N SER A 165 6.86 1.25 2.93
CA SER A 165 6.47 1.68 4.28
C SER A 165 7.21 0.94 5.41
N SER A 166 7.73 -0.26 5.14
CA SER A 166 8.56 -1.02 6.10
C SER A 166 9.87 -0.30 6.44
N PHE A 167 10.37 0.60 5.60
CA PHE A 167 11.54 1.42 5.94
C PHE A 167 11.29 2.37 7.12
N LEU A 168 10.04 2.65 7.48
CA LEU A 168 9.71 3.36 8.70
C LEU A 168 10.12 2.61 9.98
N ALA A 169 10.42 1.31 9.87
CA ALA A 169 11.08 0.56 10.95
C ALA A 169 12.43 1.18 11.34
N VAL A 170 13.16 1.76 10.39
CA VAL A 170 14.50 2.33 10.65
C VAL A 170 14.45 3.43 11.70
N PRO A 171 13.70 4.53 11.53
CA PRO A 171 13.59 5.55 12.56
C PRO A 171 12.90 5.05 13.83
N LEU A 172 11.89 4.18 13.73
CA LEU A 172 11.18 3.65 14.89
C LEU A 172 12.08 2.80 15.80
N PHE A 173 12.95 2.00 15.23
CA PHE A 173 13.81 1.07 15.95
C PHE A 173 15.30 1.51 16.00
N TRP A 174 15.60 2.74 15.64
CA TRP A 174 16.96 3.24 15.58
C TRP A 174 17.78 2.93 16.85
N ASN A 175 17.25 3.29 18.01
CA ASN A 175 17.92 3.02 19.28
C ASN A 175 18.04 1.52 19.57
N ASN A 176 17.00 0.76 19.26
CA ASN A 176 16.96 -0.68 19.52
C ASN A 176 17.95 -1.48 18.65
N VAL A 177 18.19 -1.01 17.42
CA VAL A 177 19.13 -1.67 16.50
C VAL A 177 20.57 -1.22 16.77
N PHE A 178 20.80 0.09 16.82
CA PHE A 178 22.17 0.64 16.79
C PHE A 178 22.74 0.91 18.19
N LYS A 179 21.93 1.30 19.17
CA LYS A 179 22.40 1.63 20.52
C LYS A 179 22.25 0.48 21.50
N GLU A 180 21.03 0.03 21.70
CA GLU A 180 20.67 -0.97 22.72
C GLU A 180 20.91 -2.41 22.26
N ARG A 181 20.96 -2.63 20.94
CA ARG A 181 21.12 -3.94 20.30
C ARG A 181 20.09 -4.98 20.81
N THR A 182 18.87 -4.53 21.02
CA THR A 182 17.73 -5.36 21.44
C THR A 182 16.94 -5.92 20.25
N LEU A 183 17.25 -5.48 19.03
CA LEU A 183 16.71 -5.96 17.77
C LEU A 183 17.85 -6.08 16.74
N LEU A 184 17.74 -7.02 15.81
CA LEU A 184 18.70 -7.32 14.74
C LEU A 184 20.14 -7.58 15.28
N SER A 185 20.24 -8.25 16.43
CA SER A 185 21.51 -8.61 17.03
C SER A 185 21.56 -10.05 17.52
N LYS A 186 22.77 -10.63 17.61
CA LYS A 186 22.96 -12.00 18.12
C LYS A 186 22.45 -12.17 19.54
N LYS A 187 22.52 -11.14 20.39
CA LYS A 187 22.06 -11.15 21.77
C LYS A 187 20.53 -11.22 21.91
N SER A 188 19.79 -10.76 20.89
CA SER A 188 18.33 -10.73 20.86
C SER A 188 17.74 -11.49 19.67
N TRP A 189 18.36 -12.64 19.35
CA TRP A 189 17.99 -13.43 18.18
C TRP A 189 16.50 -13.81 18.14
N ALA A 190 15.88 -14.08 19.30
CA ALA A 190 14.47 -14.42 19.38
C ALA A 190 13.56 -13.27 18.92
N HIS A 191 13.80 -12.03 19.37
CA HIS A 191 13.07 -10.86 18.90
C HIS A 191 13.34 -10.57 17.42
N THR A 192 14.59 -10.78 16.96
CA THR A 192 14.94 -10.66 15.54
C THR A 192 14.21 -11.68 14.69
N LEU A 193 14.16 -12.94 15.13
CA LEU A 193 13.43 -13.99 14.43
C LEU A 193 11.93 -13.63 14.33
N VAL A 194 11.33 -13.25 15.44
CA VAL A 194 9.91 -12.86 15.51
C VAL A 194 9.62 -11.66 14.60
N PHE A 195 10.56 -10.73 14.47
CA PHE A 195 10.43 -9.57 13.57
C PHE A 195 10.56 -9.94 12.09
N VAL A 196 11.50 -10.82 11.74
CA VAL A 196 11.84 -11.15 10.34
C VAL A 196 10.96 -12.28 9.78
N LEU A 197 10.60 -13.26 10.60
CA LEU A 197 9.88 -14.46 10.16
C LEU A 197 8.61 -14.17 9.35
N PRO A 198 7.73 -13.22 9.72
CA PRO A 198 6.54 -12.91 8.93
C PRO A 198 6.85 -12.47 7.50
N TYR A 199 7.93 -11.69 7.31
CA TYR A 199 8.37 -11.28 5.98
C TYR A 199 8.82 -12.46 5.13
N VAL A 200 9.59 -13.38 5.72
CA VAL A 200 10.06 -14.58 5.02
C VAL A 200 8.87 -15.44 4.60
N VAL A 201 7.94 -15.69 5.52
CA VAL A 201 6.74 -16.51 5.24
C VAL A 201 5.90 -15.88 4.12
N VAL A 202 5.59 -14.59 4.22
CA VAL A 202 4.79 -13.89 3.20
C VAL A 202 5.53 -13.85 1.86
N ALA A 203 6.85 -13.61 1.86
CA ALA A 203 7.65 -13.63 0.63
C ALA A 203 7.59 -15.00 -0.05
N VAL A 204 7.76 -16.09 0.70
CA VAL A 204 7.66 -17.47 0.15
C VAL A 204 6.27 -17.72 -0.43
N VAL A 205 5.20 -17.34 0.27
CA VAL A 205 3.83 -17.49 -0.22
C VAL A 205 3.58 -16.70 -1.50
N VAL A 206 4.04 -15.44 -1.56
CA VAL A 206 3.91 -14.59 -2.75
C VAL A 206 4.72 -15.14 -3.93
N MET A 207 5.95 -15.61 -3.67
CA MET A 207 6.79 -16.24 -4.70
C MET A 207 6.16 -17.53 -5.23
N TRP A 208 5.63 -18.38 -4.36
CA TRP A 208 4.90 -19.58 -4.75
C TRP A 208 3.67 -19.23 -5.59
N TYR A 209 2.90 -18.25 -5.18
CA TYR A 209 1.71 -17.78 -5.91
C TYR A 209 2.07 -17.23 -7.29
N ASN A 210 3.17 -16.50 -7.43
CA ASN A 210 3.67 -16.03 -8.71
C ASN A 210 4.09 -17.20 -9.61
N TYR A 211 4.84 -18.16 -9.05
CA TYR A 211 5.25 -19.35 -9.76
C TYR A 211 4.05 -20.17 -10.27
N ALA A 212 3.05 -20.38 -9.43
CA ALA A 212 1.84 -21.11 -9.78
C ALA A 212 1.02 -20.45 -10.90
N ARG A 213 1.12 -19.11 -11.06
CA ARG A 213 0.39 -18.37 -12.12
C ARG A 213 1.19 -18.19 -13.39
N PHE A 214 2.47 -17.87 -13.27
CA PHE A 214 3.30 -17.38 -14.37
C PHE A 214 4.58 -18.21 -14.61
N GLY A 215 4.78 -19.30 -13.89
CA GLY A 215 5.96 -20.15 -14.00
C GLY A 215 7.27 -19.50 -13.49
N SER A 216 7.20 -18.32 -12.87
CA SER A 216 8.36 -17.60 -12.35
C SER A 216 8.03 -16.97 -11.00
N VAL A 217 8.93 -17.12 -10.03
CA VAL A 217 8.75 -16.58 -8.65
C VAL A 217 8.78 -15.06 -8.60
N PHE A 218 9.43 -14.41 -9.56
CA PHE A 218 9.57 -12.95 -9.63
C PHE A 218 8.66 -12.28 -10.66
N ASP A 219 7.80 -13.04 -11.34
CA ASP A 219 6.86 -12.47 -12.27
C ASP A 219 5.52 -12.15 -11.59
N PHE A 220 5.19 -10.88 -11.53
CA PHE A 220 3.94 -10.37 -10.97
C PHE A 220 2.83 -10.17 -12.01
N GLY A 221 3.04 -10.62 -13.24
CA GLY A 221 2.05 -10.55 -14.30
C GLY A 221 1.98 -9.23 -15.07
N ALA A 222 2.86 -8.28 -14.79
CA ALA A 222 2.86 -6.97 -15.46
C ALA A 222 3.11 -7.10 -16.96
N ASN A 223 3.94 -8.05 -17.38
CA ASN A 223 4.28 -8.29 -18.79
C ASN A 223 3.11 -8.84 -19.62
N TYR A 224 2.14 -9.47 -18.96
CA TYR A 224 0.97 -10.09 -19.59
C TYR A 224 -0.29 -9.21 -19.51
N ASN A 225 -0.15 -7.99 -18.97
CA ASN A 225 -1.29 -7.11 -18.71
C ASN A 225 -1.89 -6.56 -20.01
N LEU A 226 -3.19 -6.75 -20.18
CA LEU A 226 -3.99 -6.26 -21.31
C LEU A 226 -4.48 -4.82 -21.07
N THR A 227 -3.52 -3.89 -20.93
CA THR A 227 -3.79 -2.45 -20.77
C THR A 227 -3.39 -1.67 -22.03
N THR A 228 -3.81 -0.42 -22.14
CA THR A 228 -3.42 0.49 -23.23
C THR A 228 -1.94 0.89 -23.18
N ASN A 229 -1.30 0.77 -22.02
CA ASN A 229 0.11 1.10 -21.85
C ASN A 229 1.02 -0.13 -22.01
N ASP A 230 2.15 0.04 -22.67
CA ASP A 230 3.17 -1.02 -22.73
C ASP A 230 3.87 -1.16 -21.37
N MET A 231 3.51 -2.21 -20.62
CA MET A 231 4.06 -2.48 -19.30
C MET A 231 5.43 -3.16 -19.36
N THR A 232 5.81 -3.72 -20.52
CA THR A 232 7.08 -4.44 -20.68
C THR A 232 8.29 -3.50 -20.77
N ARG A 233 8.05 -2.23 -21.15
CA ARG A 233 9.09 -1.19 -21.29
C ARG A 233 9.21 -0.28 -20.07
N ARG A 234 8.56 -0.59 -18.97
CA ARG A 234 8.63 0.17 -17.71
C ARG A 234 9.87 -0.22 -16.87
N GLY A 235 11.06 0.00 -17.41
CA GLY A 235 12.30 -0.14 -16.64
C GLY A 235 12.47 0.95 -15.58
N PHE A 236 13.42 0.73 -14.65
CA PHE A 236 13.87 1.77 -13.72
C PHE A 236 14.55 2.87 -14.52
N ASN A 237 14.04 4.10 -14.40
CA ASN A 237 14.61 5.28 -15.03
C ASN A 237 14.71 6.40 -14.00
N ILE A 238 15.93 6.72 -13.60
CA ILE A 238 16.22 7.75 -12.60
C ILE A 238 15.75 9.14 -13.06
N GLY A 239 15.70 9.40 -14.38
CA GLY A 239 15.18 10.65 -14.95
C GLY A 239 13.70 10.92 -14.65
N ARG A 240 12.95 9.90 -14.20
CA ARG A 240 11.54 10.05 -13.75
C ARG A 240 11.42 10.64 -12.35
N MET A 241 12.47 10.51 -11.53
CA MET A 241 12.42 10.92 -10.11
C MET A 241 12.19 12.43 -9.93
N PRO A 242 12.89 13.35 -10.63
CA PRO A 242 12.67 14.78 -10.46
C PRO A 242 11.25 15.21 -10.80
N LEU A 243 10.67 14.69 -11.90
CA LEU A 243 9.29 14.99 -12.28
C LEU A 243 8.30 14.47 -11.24
N GLY A 244 8.46 13.22 -10.81
CA GLY A 244 7.63 12.62 -9.77
C GLY A 244 7.72 13.40 -8.46
N PHE A 245 8.93 13.73 -8.02
CA PHE A 245 9.13 14.53 -6.81
C PHE A 245 8.46 15.90 -6.90
N PHE A 246 8.66 16.64 -8.00
CA PHE A 246 7.99 17.92 -8.20
C PHE A 246 6.47 17.77 -8.18
N THR A 247 5.93 16.82 -8.96
CA THR A 247 4.47 16.70 -9.14
C THR A 247 3.77 16.24 -7.86
N TYR A 248 4.38 15.31 -7.10
CA TYR A 248 3.74 14.76 -5.90
C TYR A 248 4.01 15.56 -4.62
N PHE A 249 5.10 16.35 -4.55
CA PHE A 249 5.48 17.04 -3.32
C PHE A 249 5.47 18.56 -3.41
N LEU A 250 5.77 19.13 -4.58
CA LEU A 250 5.98 20.57 -4.73
C LEU A 250 4.94 21.28 -5.58
N GLN A 251 4.17 20.55 -6.40
CA GLN A 251 3.19 21.16 -7.28
C GLN A 251 2.03 21.72 -6.47
N LEU A 252 1.84 23.03 -6.54
CA LEU A 252 0.75 23.71 -5.86
C LEU A 252 -0.61 23.43 -6.52
N PRO A 253 -1.70 23.39 -5.74
CA PRO A 253 -3.05 23.32 -6.27
C PRO A 253 -3.40 24.63 -6.98
N VAL A 254 -4.41 24.60 -7.84
CA VAL A 254 -4.99 25.82 -8.41
C VAL A 254 -5.86 26.50 -7.35
N VAL A 255 -5.59 27.79 -7.12
CA VAL A 255 -6.34 28.58 -6.14
C VAL A 255 -7.33 29.49 -6.88
N TYR A 256 -8.57 29.52 -6.43
CA TYR A 256 -9.65 30.35 -6.97
C TYR A 256 -10.16 31.32 -5.91
N ALA A 257 -10.67 32.49 -6.39
CA ALA A 257 -11.30 33.46 -5.49
C ALA A 257 -12.69 33.01 -4.99
N LYS A 258 -13.31 32.00 -5.62
CA LYS A 258 -14.65 31.49 -5.27
C LYS A 258 -14.56 30.05 -4.76
N PHE A 259 -15.56 29.61 -3.98
CA PHE A 259 -15.68 28.22 -3.56
C PHE A 259 -15.60 27.28 -4.76
N PRO A 260 -14.83 26.15 -4.68
CA PRO A 260 -14.21 25.55 -3.47
C PRO A 260 -12.84 26.14 -3.09
N PHE A 261 -12.42 27.26 -3.59
CA PHE A 261 -11.17 28.00 -3.36
C PHE A 261 -9.90 27.26 -3.81
N VAL A 262 -9.88 25.95 -3.73
CA VAL A 262 -8.76 25.09 -4.14
C VAL A 262 -9.28 23.97 -5.03
N ALA A 263 -8.62 23.74 -6.14
CA ALA A 263 -8.92 22.61 -7.04
C ALA A 263 -7.66 21.86 -7.43
N ALA A 264 -7.84 20.62 -7.88
CA ALA A 264 -6.76 19.83 -8.42
C ALA A 264 -6.17 20.50 -9.66
N THR A 265 -4.86 20.42 -9.79
CA THR A 265 -4.16 20.82 -11.01
C THR A 265 -4.31 19.70 -12.04
N ASN A 266 -4.98 20.00 -13.15
CA ASN A 266 -5.16 19.06 -14.28
C ASN A 266 -4.08 19.25 -15.36
N LEU A 267 -2.91 19.76 -15.00
CA LEU A 267 -1.81 19.96 -15.94
C LEU A 267 -1.09 18.65 -16.21
N SER A 268 -0.89 18.35 -17.48
CA SER A 268 0.00 17.28 -17.90
C SER A 268 1.43 17.78 -17.86
N ASN A 269 2.22 17.28 -16.94
CA ASN A 269 3.65 17.56 -16.84
C ASN A 269 4.43 16.48 -17.60
N SER A 270 5.32 16.91 -18.51
CA SER A 270 6.17 16.00 -19.27
C SER A 270 7.64 16.36 -19.10
N TYR A 271 8.46 15.37 -18.81
CA TYR A 271 9.91 15.52 -18.67
C TYR A 271 10.62 14.21 -19.07
N MET A 272 11.64 14.30 -19.90
CA MET A 272 12.46 13.17 -20.37
C MET A 272 11.63 11.97 -20.85
N GLY A 273 10.59 12.21 -21.65
CA GLY A 273 9.73 11.16 -22.21
C GLY A 273 8.74 10.53 -21.22
N VAL A 274 8.63 11.08 -20.03
CA VAL A 274 7.63 10.70 -19.03
C VAL A 274 6.60 11.80 -18.92
N THR A 275 5.33 11.41 -18.95
CA THR A 275 4.21 12.33 -18.75
C THR A 275 3.43 11.90 -17.51
N VAL A 276 3.20 12.83 -16.59
CA VAL A 276 2.27 12.69 -15.47
C VAL A 276 1.02 13.47 -15.81
N ALA A 277 -0.11 12.79 -15.92
CA ALA A 277 -1.41 13.37 -16.28
C ALA A 277 -2.46 13.01 -15.21
N GLU A 278 -2.14 13.26 -13.96
CA GLU A 278 -3.02 13.01 -12.82
C GLU A 278 -3.51 14.31 -12.22
N ALA A 279 -4.72 14.26 -11.65
CA ALA A 279 -5.25 15.40 -10.89
C ALA A 279 -4.52 15.52 -9.56
N MET A 280 -3.79 16.63 -9.37
CA MET A 280 -3.00 16.93 -8.18
C MET A 280 -3.68 17.99 -7.33
N PHE A 281 -3.81 17.73 -6.04
CA PHE A 281 -4.35 18.69 -5.06
C PHE A 281 -3.27 19.52 -4.36
N GLY A 282 -2.06 19.50 -4.87
CA GLY A 282 -0.88 20.04 -4.23
C GLY A 282 -0.10 18.96 -3.51
N GLY A 283 1.15 19.24 -3.25
CA GLY A 283 2.05 18.35 -2.53
C GLY A 283 1.84 18.38 -1.01
N ILE A 284 2.93 18.23 -0.30
CA ILE A 284 2.97 18.33 1.17
C ILE A 284 2.89 19.80 1.67
N LEU A 285 3.04 20.76 0.78
CA LEU A 285 3.09 22.19 1.13
C LEU A 285 1.72 22.83 1.13
#